data_a0262dbc04653e02850eadeda65c6e34
#
_entry.id   a0262dbc04653e02850eadeda65c6e34
#
_cell.length_a   1.000
_cell.length_b   1.000
_cell.length_c   1.000
_cell.angle_alpha   90.00
_cell.angle_beta   90.00
_cell.angle_gamma   90.00
#
_symmetry.space_group_name_H-M   'P 1'
#
loop_
_entity.id
_entity.type
_entity.pdbx_description
1 polymer ?
#
loop_
_entity_poly.entity_id
_entity_poly.type
_entity_poly.pdbx_seq_one_letter_code
_entity_poly.pdbx_strand_id
1 'polypeptide(L)'
;MGIDERATSLPPGAMRGAIVGTVALITVFAAASAPIPLYATWQQQLGLSASDVSMTIVMYLFGVLSVLFFAGSLSDASGRRPTVGAALACGVAGCLLFIGLSSGPMLQFARFVQGVSCALSMSATSAFVIDCASERHRTFGMTIASTGYLIGLTVGSLGIG
;
A
#
# COMPACT_ATOMS: atom_id res chain seq x y z
N MET A 1 22.90 -34.27 -17.54
CA MET A 1 22.76 -32.80 -17.56
C MET A 1 21.89 -32.44 -16.36
N GLY A 2 22.55 -32.38 -15.17
CA GLY A 2 21.86 -32.13 -13.92
C GLY A 2 21.56 -30.62 -13.83
N ILE A 3 20.30 -30.30 -13.80
CA ILE A 3 19.81 -28.94 -13.48
C ILE A 3 20.14 -28.76 -12.00
N ASP A 4 21.05 -27.82 -11.70
CA ASP A 4 21.45 -27.52 -10.32
C ASP A 4 20.24 -26.93 -9.57
N GLU A 5 19.52 -27.77 -8.83
CA GLU A 5 18.37 -27.37 -8.01
C GLU A 5 18.71 -26.30 -6.96
N ARG A 6 20.00 -26.15 -6.64
CA ARG A 6 20.47 -25.11 -5.70
C ARG A 6 20.40 -23.69 -6.30
N ALA A 7 20.34 -23.56 -7.64
CA ALA A 7 20.21 -22.27 -8.30
C ALA A 7 18.77 -21.72 -8.31
N THR A 8 17.80 -22.47 -7.80
CA THR A 8 16.36 -22.11 -7.89
C THR A 8 15.75 -21.64 -6.55
N SER A 9 16.46 -21.76 -5.43
CA SER A 9 15.95 -21.36 -4.11
C SER A 9 16.47 -19.99 -3.69
N LEU A 10 15.55 -19.08 -3.38
CA LEU A 10 15.88 -17.81 -2.70
C LEU A 10 16.52 -18.10 -1.35
N PRO A 11 17.54 -17.34 -0.92
CA PRO A 11 18.09 -17.49 0.41
C PRO A 11 16.97 -17.26 1.46
N PRO A 12 16.96 -18.00 2.59
CA PRO A 12 15.85 -17.98 3.55
C PRO A 12 15.48 -16.60 4.07
N GLY A 13 16.43 -15.68 4.14
CA GLY A 13 16.21 -14.29 4.54
C GLY A 13 15.47 -13.46 3.47
N ALA A 14 15.75 -13.70 2.19
CA ALA A 14 15.07 -13.01 1.08
C ALA A 14 13.63 -13.49 0.95
N MET A 15 13.36 -14.78 1.16
CA MET A 15 12.00 -15.33 1.11
C MET A 15 11.12 -14.77 2.22
N ARG A 16 11.64 -14.67 3.45
CA ARG A 16 10.91 -14.03 4.57
C ARG A 16 10.60 -12.56 4.28
N GLY A 17 11.57 -11.83 3.74
CA GLY A 17 11.37 -10.42 3.33
C GLY A 17 10.28 -10.26 2.26
N ALA A 18 10.26 -11.15 1.26
CA ALA A 18 9.24 -11.17 0.22
C ALA A 18 7.83 -11.40 0.79
N ILE A 19 7.68 -12.41 1.65
CA ILE A 19 6.39 -12.72 2.29
C ILE A 19 5.90 -11.54 3.12
N VAL A 20 6.74 -10.99 3.98
CA VAL A 20 6.37 -9.84 4.83
C VAL A 20 5.99 -8.63 3.97
N GLY A 21 6.76 -8.31 2.93
CA GLY A 21 6.46 -7.21 2.02
C GLY A 21 5.14 -7.41 1.28
N THR A 22 4.88 -8.63 0.80
CA THR A 22 3.62 -8.95 0.10
C THR A 22 2.41 -8.88 1.03
N VAL A 23 2.51 -9.42 2.24
CA VAL A 23 1.43 -9.35 3.24
C VAL A 23 1.17 -7.88 3.61
N ALA A 24 2.21 -7.09 3.84
CA ALA A 24 2.07 -5.66 4.11
C ALA A 24 1.39 -4.92 2.94
N LEU A 25 1.78 -5.22 1.70
CA LEU A 25 1.17 -4.64 0.50
C LEU A 25 -0.34 -4.97 0.43
N ILE A 26 -0.70 -6.24 0.57
CA ILE A 26 -2.10 -6.70 0.56
C ILE A 26 -2.89 -5.97 1.65
N THR A 27 -2.37 -5.92 2.87
CA THR A 27 -3.04 -5.29 4.01
C THR A 27 -3.25 -3.79 3.79
N VAL A 28 -2.24 -3.08 3.30
CA VAL A 28 -2.31 -1.63 3.04
C VAL A 28 -3.33 -1.33 1.94
N PHE A 29 -3.33 -2.09 0.85
CA PHE A 29 -4.28 -1.87 -0.25
C PHE A 29 -5.70 -2.32 0.10
N ALA A 30 -5.88 -3.36 0.91
CA ALA A 30 -7.17 -3.72 1.46
C ALA A 30 -7.73 -2.59 2.35
N ALA A 31 -6.92 -2.05 3.25
CA ALA A 31 -7.31 -0.90 4.07
C ALA A 31 -7.63 0.35 3.23
N ALA A 32 -6.92 0.58 2.13
CA ALA A 32 -7.15 1.71 1.25
C ALA A 32 -8.43 1.60 0.42
N SER A 33 -8.84 0.40 0.04
CA SER A 33 -10.07 0.16 -0.74
C SER A 33 -11.33 -0.01 0.13
N ALA A 34 -11.19 -0.42 1.37
CA ALA A 34 -12.28 -0.63 2.33
C ALA A 34 -13.25 0.57 2.47
N PRO A 35 -12.81 1.85 2.50
CA PRO A 35 -13.73 2.99 2.60
C PRO A 35 -14.55 3.28 1.35
N ILE A 36 -14.24 2.71 0.19
CA ILE A 36 -14.91 3.03 -1.08
C ILE A 36 -16.43 2.77 -1.03
N PRO A 37 -16.91 1.60 -0.58
CA PRO A 37 -18.34 1.34 -0.46
C PRO A 37 -19.05 2.25 0.56
N LEU A 38 -18.32 2.74 1.56
CA LEU A 38 -18.87 3.55 2.64
C LEU A 38 -19.12 5.02 2.26
N TYR A 39 -18.61 5.48 1.11
CA TYR A 39 -18.79 6.88 0.71
C TYR A 39 -20.26 7.29 0.57
N ALA A 40 -21.09 6.44 0.00
CA ALA A 40 -22.51 6.71 -0.14
C ALA A 40 -23.20 6.87 1.22
N THR A 41 -22.83 6.04 2.19
CA THR A 41 -23.34 6.11 3.56
C THR A 41 -22.87 7.39 4.26
N TRP A 42 -21.60 7.74 4.16
CA TRP A 42 -21.07 8.96 4.76
C TRP A 42 -21.59 10.23 4.12
N GLN A 43 -21.85 10.24 2.81
CA GLN A 43 -22.54 11.36 2.15
C GLN A 43 -23.91 11.62 2.78
N GLN A 44 -24.68 10.56 3.03
CA GLN A 44 -26.01 10.69 3.62
C GLN A 44 -25.94 11.07 5.12
N GLN A 45 -25.05 10.46 5.88
CA GLN A 45 -24.97 10.67 7.34
C GLN A 45 -24.32 12.00 7.73
N LEU A 46 -23.30 12.43 7.00
CA LEU A 46 -22.53 13.64 7.31
C LEU A 46 -22.88 14.82 6.40
N GLY A 47 -23.83 14.65 5.47
CA GLY A 47 -24.23 15.71 4.55
C GLY A 47 -23.11 16.14 3.59
N LEU A 48 -22.20 15.20 3.22
CA LEU A 48 -21.06 15.53 2.37
C LEU A 48 -21.52 15.80 0.93
N SER A 49 -20.97 16.84 0.32
CA SER A 49 -21.21 17.16 -1.07
C SER A 49 -20.47 16.21 -2.02
N ALA A 50 -20.88 16.13 -3.27
CA ALA A 50 -20.16 15.40 -4.31
C ALA A 50 -18.73 15.93 -4.51
N SER A 51 -18.51 17.24 -4.29
CA SER A 51 -17.18 17.84 -4.33
C SER A 51 -16.28 17.34 -3.20
N ASP A 52 -16.82 17.13 -1.99
CA ASP A 52 -16.05 16.60 -0.86
C ASP A 52 -15.53 15.20 -1.17
N VAL A 53 -16.37 14.35 -1.75
CA VAL A 53 -15.98 13.00 -2.17
C VAL A 53 -14.96 13.03 -3.30
N SER A 54 -15.16 13.88 -4.31
CA SER A 54 -14.18 14.03 -5.41
C SER A 54 -12.81 14.49 -4.88
N MET A 55 -12.80 15.41 -3.90
CA MET A 55 -11.57 15.92 -3.29
C MET A 55 -10.80 14.82 -2.52
N THR A 56 -11.48 13.77 -2.06
CA THR A 56 -10.77 12.64 -1.41
C THR A 56 -9.82 11.92 -2.35
N ILE A 57 -10.18 11.82 -3.64
CA ILE A 57 -9.32 11.21 -4.66
C ILE A 57 -8.09 12.09 -4.89
N VAL A 58 -8.29 13.40 -4.98
CA VAL A 58 -7.20 14.37 -5.14
C VAL A 58 -6.24 14.28 -3.95
N MET A 59 -6.76 14.26 -2.72
CA MET A 59 -5.94 14.15 -1.51
C MET A 59 -5.18 12.82 -1.43
N TYR A 60 -5.79 11.72 -1.83
CA TYR A 60 -5.12 10.43 -1.94
C TYR A 60 -3.94 10.50 -2.93
N LEU A 61 -4.16 11.04 -4.13
CA LEU A 61 -3.11 11.20 -5.13
C LEU A 61 -2.01 12.14 -4.64
N PHE A 62 -2.37 13.21 -3.94
CA PHE A 62 -1.41 14.13 -3.35
C PHE A 62 -0.54 13.43 -2.29
N GLY A 63 -1.12 12.55 -1.48
CA GLY A 63 -0.38 11.69 -0.55
C GLY A 63 0.60 10.76 -1.28
N VAL A 64 0.17 10.10 -2.35
CA VAL A 64 1.05 9.25 -3.18
C VAL A 64 2.19 10.07 -3.79
N LEU A 65 1.89 11.21 -4.40
CA LEU A 65 2.89 12.07 -5.04
C LEU A 65 3.88 12.62 -4.03
N SER A 66 3.45 12.99 -2.83
CA SER A 66 4.34 13.46 -1.77
C SER A 66 5.43 12.45 -1.47
N VAL A 67 5.08 11.17 -1.35
CA VAL A 67 6.07 10.11 -1.13
C VAL A 67 6.97 9.95 -2.35
N LEU A 68 6.44 9.96 -3.57
CA LEU A 68 7.25 9.80 -4.78
C LEU A 68 8.28 10.92 -4.93
N PHE A 69 7.93 12.15 -4.58
CA PHE A 69 8.87 13.27 -4.61
C PHE A 69 9.97 13.16 -3.55
N PHE A 70 9.64 12.66 -2.36
CA PHE A 70 10.59 12.54 -1.25
C PHE A 70 11.25 11.16 -1.15
N ALA A 71 10.64 10.11 -1.71
CA ALA A 71 11.12 8.73 -1.57
C ALA A 71 12.41 8.45 -2.35
N GLY A 72 12.72 9.23 -3.39
CA GLY A 72 14.01 9.13 -4.08
C GLY A 72 15.20 9.36 -3.12
N SER A 73 15.00 10.18 -2.09
CA SER A 73 16.01 10.45 -1.05
C SER A 73 15.84 9.60 0.22
N LEU A 74 14.62 9.16 0.52
CA LEU A 74 14.31 8.43 1.75
C LEU A 74 14.61 6.91 1.65
N SER A 75 14.36 6.31 0.50
CA SER A 75 14.57 4.87 0.27
C SER A 75 16.05 4.49 0.36
N ASP A 76 16.93 5.37 -0.12
CA ASP A 76 18.38 5.14 -0.09
C ASP A 76 18.98 5.34 1.32
N ALA A 77 18.34 6.15 2.18
CA ALA A 77 18.86 6.50 3.49
C ALA A 77 18.34 5.63 4.65
N SER A 78 17.11 5.12 4.56
CA SER A 78 16.43 4.51 5.73
C SER A 78 16.37 2.98 5.73
N GLY A 79 16.59 2.33 4.59
CA GLY A 79 16.48 0.88 4.47
C GLY A 79 15.02 0.37 4.45
N ARG A 80 14.81 -0.93 4.14
CA ARG A 80 13.50 -1.52 3.84
C ARG A 80 12.59 -1.72 5.05
N ARG A 81 13.15 -2.19 6.16
CA ARG A 81 12.36 -2.52 7.37
C ARG A 81 11.62 -1.29 7.92
N PRO A 82 12.27 -0.14 8.11
CA PRO A 82 11.59 1.07 8.57
C PRO A 82 10.55 1.57 7.56
N THR A 83 10.78 1.43 6.25
CA THR A 83 9.81 1.85 5.22
C THR A 83 8.52 1.02 5.29
N VAL A 84 8.61 -0.31 5.45
CA VAL A 84 7.43 -1.18 5.66
C VAL A 84 6.73 -0.83 6.97
N GLY A 85 7.50 -0.59 8.04
CA GLY A 85 6.95 -0.17 9.33
C GLY A 85 6.19 1.15 9.23
N ALA A 86 6.75 2.15 8.53
CA ALA A 86 6.11 3.43 8.29
C ALA A 86 4.84 3.29 7.43
N ALA A 87 4.86 2.45 6.38
CA ALA A 87 3.68 2.17 5.57
C ALA A 87 2.53 1.60 6.41
N LEU A 88 2.80 0.60 7.24
CA LEU A 88 1.81 0.00 8.12
C LEU A 88 1.30 0.99 9.18
N ALA A 89 2.19 1.76 9.80
CA ALA A 89 1.81 2.78 10.79
C ALA A 89 0.89 3.85 10.18
N CYS A 90 1.21 4.35 8.98
CA CYS A 90 0.34 5.26 8.24
C CYS A 90 -0.99 4.59 7.86
N GLY A 91 -0.98 3.31 7.48
CA GLY A 91 -2.19 2.55 7.18
C GLY A 91 -3.12 2.44 8.40
N VAL A 92 -2.58 2.09 9.56
CA VAL A 92 -3.32 2.05 10.83
C VAL A 92 -3.86 3.44 11.21
N ALA A 93 -3.03 4.48 11.09
CA ALA A 93 -3.46 5.86 11.36
C ALA A 93 -4.62 6.28 10.44
N GLY A 94 -4.55 5.95 9.15
CA GLY A 94 -5.65 6.16 8.21
C GLY A 94 -6.93 5.46 8.62
N CYS A 95 -6.86 4.18 9.01
CA CYS A 95 -8.01 3.43 9.50
C CYS A 95 -8.63 4.06 10.76
N LEU A 96 -7.82 4.48 11.71
CA LEU A 96 -8.29 5.15 12.92
C LEU A 96 -9.00 6.47 12.61
N LEU A 97 -8.50 7.25 11.64
CA LEU A 97 -9.15 8.46 11.17
C LEU A 97 -10.53 8.18 10.56
N PHE A 98 -10.70 7.05 9.83
CA PHE A 98 -12.00 6.67 9.30
C PHE A 98 -13.00 6.22 10.38
N ILE A 99 -12.52 5.57 11.45
CA ILE A 99 -13.38 5.18 12.58
C ILE A 99 -13.89 6.43 13.30
N GLY A 100 -13.07 7.46 13.46
CA GLY A 100 -13.44 8.73 14.09
C GLY A 100 -14.04 9.76 13.15
N LEU A 101 -14.46 9.37 11.94
CA LEU A 101 -14.89 10.31 10.90
C LEU A 101 -16.09 11.14 11.33
N SER A 102 -15.93 12.47 11.29
CA SER A 102 -16.95 13.44 11.70
C SER A 102 -17.15 14.59 10.70
N SER A 103 -16.29 14.73 9.70
CA SER A 103 -16.33 15.87 8.77
C SER A 103 -15.65 15.56 7.43
N GLY A 104 -16.01 16.33 6.38
CA GLY A 104 -15.39 16.24 5.06
C GLY A 104 -13.87 16.46 5.06
N PRO A 105 -13.34 17.50 5.70
CA PRO A 105 -11.89 17.70 5.80
C PRO A 105 -11.16 16.53 6.47
N MET A 106 -11.76 15.90 7.46
CA MET A 106 -11.18 14.72 8.11
C MET A 106 -11.13 13.51 7.16
N LEU A 107 -12.16 13.34 6.33
CA LEU A 107 -12.19 12.33 5.27
C LEU A 107 -11.06 12.55 4.26
N GLN A 108 -10.85 13.79 3.83
CA GLN A 108 -9.80 14.18 2.91
C GLN A 108 -8.41 13.91 3.50
N PHE A 109 -8.20 14.26 4.77
CA PHE A 109 -6.93 14.01 5.46
C PHE A 109 -6.66 12.52 5.65
N ALA A 110 -7.67 11.74 6.02
CA ALA A 110 -7.54 10.28 6.11
C ALA A 110 -7.12 9.66 4.77
N ARG A 111 -7.65 10.17 3.66
CA ARG A 111 -7.26 9.77 2.31
C ARG A 111 -5.83 10.15 1.94
N PHE A 112 -5.39 11.32 2.33
CA PHE A 112 -4.00 11.72 2.17
C PHE A 112 -3.05 10.75 2.90
N VAL A 113 -3.33 10.44 4.16
CA VAL A 113 -2.53 9.49 4.96
C VAL A 113 -2.53 8.09 4.35
N GLN A 114 -3.66 7.63 3.81
CA GLN A 114 -3.71 6.36 3.07
C GLN A 114 -2.88 6.39 1.79
N GLY A 115 -2.88 7.50 1.04
CA GLY A 115 -2.05 7.68 -0.14
C GLY A 115 -0.56 7.54 0.19
N VAL A 116 -0.12 8.18 1.28
CA VAL A 116 1.24 8.04 1.82
C VAL A 116 1.55 6.57 2.15
N SER A 117 0.67 5.89 2.86
CA SER A 117 0.83 4.49 3.23
C SER A 117 0.98 3.57 2.01
N CYS A 118 0.13 3.74 1.00
CA CYS A 118 0.19 2.96 -0.24
C CYS A 118 1.50 3.16 -1.00
N ALA A 119 1.95 4.41 -1.14
CA ALA A 119 3.17 4.73 -1.85
C ALA A 119 4.43 4.19 -1.13
N LEU A 120 4.49 4.29 0.20
CA LEU A 120 5.56 3.69 1.00
C LEU A 120 5.60 2.17 0.86
N SER A 121 4.44 1.50 0.85
CA SER A 121 4.34 0.06 0.67
C SER A 121 4.81 -0.38 -0.71
N MET A 122 4.45 0.35 -1.77
CA MET A 122 4.92 0.09 -3.14
C MET A 122 6.43 0.33 -3.27
N SER A 123 6.96 1.38 -2.66
CA SER A 123 8.40 1.67 -2.66
C SER A 123 9.20 0.54 -2.00
N ALA A 124 8.75 0.04 -0.84
CA ALA A 124 9.38 -1.08 -0.16
C ALA A 124 9.37 -2.37 -1.00
N THR A 125 8.26 -2.64 -1.71
CA THR A 125 8.14 -3.81 -2.58
C THR A 125 9.01 -3.68 -3.83
N SER A 126 9.10 -2.50 -4.44
CA SER A 126 9.96 -2.22 -5.59
C SER A 126 11.44 -2.42 -5.24
N ALA A 127 11.88 -1.98 -4.07
CA ALA A 127 13.23 -2.19 -3.59
C ALA A 127 13.55 -3.69 -3.43
N PHE A 128 12.59 -4.50 -2.97
CA PHE A 128 12.74 -5.95 -2.92
C PHE A 128 12.93 -6.58 -4.31
N VAL A 129 12.16 -6.13 -5.31
CA VAL A 129 12.26 -6.62 -6.69
C VAL A 129 13.63 -6.32 -7.30
N ILE A 130 14.20 -5.14 -7.02
CA ILE A 130 15.51 -4.72 -7.54
C ILE A 130 16.64 -5.58 -6.96
N ASP A 131 16.56 -5.98 -5.69
CA ASP A 131 17.60 -6.79 -5.05
C ASP A 131 17.50 -8.30 -5.41
N CYS A 132 16.44 -8.74 -6.04
CA CYS A 132 16.39 -10.07 -6.64
C CYS A 132 17.30 -10.07 -7.89
N ALA A 133 18.58 -10.26 -7.67
CA ALA A 133 19.67 -10.09 -8.66
C ALA A 133 19.59 -10.98 -9.93
N SER A 134 18.67 -11.95 -10.00
CA SER A 134 18.46 -12.80 -11.15
C SER A 134 17.18 -12.41 -11.88
N GLU A 135 17.22 -12.36 -13.21
CA GLU A 135 16.08 -12.07 -14.11
C GLU A 135 14.81 -12.86 -13.73
N ARG A 136 14.98 -14.13 -13.39
CA ARG A 136 13.88 -15.02 -13.00
C ARG A 136 13.25 -14.62 -11.66
N HIS A 137 14.05 -14.26 -10.69
CA HIS A 137 13.56 -13.80 -9.38
C HIS A 137 12.93 -12.41 -9.47
N ARG A 138 13.43 -11.55 -10.34
CA ARG A 138 12.85 -10.23 -10.61
C ARG A 138 11.44 -10.34 -11.20
N THR A 139 11.24 -11.21 -12.19
CA THR A 139 9.92 -11.48 -12.77
C THR A 139 8.95 -12.03 -11.71
N PHE A 140 9.40 -12.97 -10.89
CA PHE A 140 8.61 -13.51 -9.78
C PHE A 140 8.22 -12.44 -8.77
N GLY A 141 9.15 -11.57 -8.37
CA GLY A 141 8.88 -10.44 -7.47
C GLY A 141 7.85 -9.46 -8.03
N MET A 142 7.94 -9.11 -9.32
CA MET A 142 6.95 -8.25 -9.99
C MET A 142 5.56 -8.89 -10.04
N THR A 143 5.49 -10.20 -10.31
CA THR A 143 4.22 -10.94 -10.33
C THR A 143 3.58 -10.95 -8.94
N ILE A 144 4.35 -11.21 -7.89
CA ILE A 144 3.86 -11.17 -6.50
C ILE A 144 3.35 -9.77 -6.14
N ALA A 145 4.08 -8.71 -6.50
CA ALA A 145 3.70 -7.34 -6.21
C ALA A 145 2.38 -6.97 -6.90
N SER A 146 2.24 -7.27 -8.20
CA SER A 146 1.02 -6.98 -8.96
C SER A 146 -0.17 -7.81 -8.50
N THR A 147 0.03 -9.09 -8.18
CA THR A 147 -1.03 -9.96 -7.65
C THR A 147 -1.45 -9.53 -6.25
N GLY A 148 -0.50 -9.19 -5.39
CA GLY A 148 -0.76 -8.71 -4.03
C GLY A 148 -1.57 -7.41 -4.03
N TYR A 149 -1.25 -6.47 -4.92
CA TYR A 149 -2.00 -5.24 -5.13
C TYR A 149 -3.48 -5.54 -5.48
N LEU A 150 -3.72 -6.38 -6.48
CA LEU A 150 -5.08 -6.74 -6.92
C LEU A 150 -5.87 -7.47 -5.83
N ILE A 151 -5.24 -8.42 -5.14
CA ILE A 151 -5.86 -9.12 -4.00
C ILE A 151 -6.25 -8.12 -2.92
N GLY A 152 -5.36 -7.21 -2.56
CA GLY A 152 -5.63 -6.19 -1.55
C GLY A 152 -6.84 -5.32 -1.90
N LEU A 153 -6.90 -4.81 -3.13
CA LEU A 153 -8.03 -4.01 -3.61
C LEU A 153 -9.36 -4.80 -3.55
N THR A 154 -9.33 -6.05 -4.01
CA THR A 154 -10.53 -6.90 -4.06
C THR A 154 -11.03 -7.24 -2.65
N VAL A 155 -10.14 -7.68 -1.78
CA VAL A 155 -10.49 -8.05 -0.39
C VAL A 155 -11.03 -6.84 0.38
N GLY A 156 -10.41 -5.67 0.22
CA GLY A 156 -10.87 -4.46 0.90
C GLY A 156 -12.24 -3.98 0.42
N SER A 157 -12.50 -4.02 -0.90
CA SER A 157 -13.78 -3.59 -1.47
C SER A 157 -14.93 -4.53 -1.14
N LEU A 158 -14.68 -5.86 -1.18
CA LEU A 158 -15.72 -6.88 -0.92
C LEU A 158 -15.92 -7.14 0.58
N GLY A 159 -14.93 -6.87 1.42
CA GLY A 159 -15.00 -7.16 2.85
C GLY A 159 -15.94 -6.25 3.65
N ILE A 160 -16.37 -5.11 3.07
CA ILE A 160 -17.21 -4.10 3.74
C ILE A 160 -18.51 -3.83 2.95
N GLY A 161 -18.62 -4.30 1.71
CA GLY A 161 -19.85 -4.26 0.90
C GLY A 161 -20.72 -5.46 1.21
#